data_6efcd2dd2c0536f9c035034a726a67d6
#
_entry.id   6efcd2dd2c0536f9c035034a726a67d6
#
_cell.length_a   1.000
_cell.length_b   1.000
_cell.length_c   1.000
_cell.angle_alpha   90.00
_cell.angle_beta   90.00
_cell.angle_gamma   90.00
#
_symmetry.space_group_name_H-M   'P 1'
#
loop_
_entity.id
_entity.type
_entity.pdbx_description
1 polymer ?
#
loop_
_entity_poly.entity_id
_entity_poly.type
_entity_poly.pdbx_seq_one_letter_code
_entity_poly.pdbx_strand_id
1 'polypeptide(L)'
;MTTTDSNDVRMTLDEARRYIESLGRPVCYRTILRWCSEGLYEGRAVLATTMLGRLRLTTRRWIDEFFDACRECYRAERQAAEALPSPRDRQRRLRAARRKLTAMGGM
;
A
#
# COMPACT_ATOMS: atom_id res chain seq x y z
N MET A 1 -28.76 22.33 -9.46
CA MET A 1 -27.37 22.75 -9.30
C MET A 1 -26.63 21.74 -8.43
N THR A 2 -25.71 21.03 -9.01
CA THR A 2 -24.91 20.05 -8.29
C THR A 2 -23.88 20.79 -7.44
N THR A 3 -24.08 20.81 -6.14
CA THR A 3 -23.03 21.18 -5.24
C THR A 3 -21.92 20.15 -5.34
N THR A 4 -20.78 20.58 -5.82
CA THR A 4 -19.59 19.74 -5.81
C THR A 4 -19.30 19.36 -4.35
N ASP A 5 -19.34 18.08 -4.06
CA ASP A 5 -18.97 17.59 -2.74
C ASP A 5 -17.55 18.08 -2.41
N SER A 6 -17.32 18.54 -1.18
CA SER A 6 -16.00 19.01 -0.76
C SER A 6 -14.92 17.94 -0.98
N ASN A 7 -15.32 16.66 -1.01
CA ASN A 7 -14.41 15.54 -1.25
C ASN A 7 -13.97 15.43 -2.71
N ASP A 8 -14.69 16.06 -3.64
CA ASP A 8 -14.38 16.05 -5.06
C ASP A 8 -13.64 17.30 -5.54
N VAL A 9 -13.41 18.25 -4.64
CA VAL A 9 -12.65 19.47 -4.98
C VAL A 9 -11.19 19.07 -5.23
N ARG A 10 -10.70 19.47 -6.41
CA ARG A 10 -9.32 19.20 -6.78
C ARG A 10 -8.36 20.06 -5.97
N MET A 11 -7.28 19.46 -5.52
CA MET A 11 -6.26 20.13 -4.75
C MET A 11 -4.87 19.77 -5.28
N THR A 12 -3.92 20.66 -5.06
CA THR A 12 -2.52 20.38 -5.39
C THR A 12 -1.96 19.32 -4.46
N LEU A 13 -0.83 18.72 -4.84
CA LEU A 13 -0.18 17.73 -3.97
C LEU A 13 0.29 18.34 -2.65
N ASP A 14 0.63 19.63 -2.65
CA ASP A 14 1.02 20.31 -1.41
C ASP A 14 -0.19 20.47 -0.48
N GLU A 15 -1.34 20.81 -1.01
CA GLU A 15 -2.59 20.86 -0.25
C GLU A 15 -2.98 19.46 0.24
N ALA A 16 -2.78 18.45 -0.59
CA ALA A 16 -3.00 17.05 -0.22
C ALA A 16 -2.10 16.65 0.96
N ARG A 17 -0.85 17.08 0.93
CA ARG A 17 0.09 16.85 2.03
C ARG A 17 -0.44 17.42 3.35
N ARG A 18 -0.95 18.64 3.31
CA ARG A 18 -1.53 19.31 4.48
C ARG A 18 -2.77 18.57 4.98
N TYR A 19 -3.60 18.10 4.07
CA TYR A 19 -4.79 17.32 4.42
C TYR A 19 -4.39 16.01 5.12
N ILE A 20 -3.42 15.30 4.59
CA ILE A 20 -2.94 14.04 5.18
C ILE A 20 -2.30 14.30 6.56
N GLU A 21 -1.55 15.40 6.69
CA GLU A 21 -0.97 15.80 7.96
C GLU A 21 -2.06 16.10 9.00
N SER A 22 -3.17 16.70 8.58
CA SER A 22 -4.31 16.96 9.47
C SER A 22 -4.96 15.68 9.99
N LEU A 23 -4.82 14.57 9.28
CA LEU A 23 -5.29 13.26 9.71
C LEU A 23 -4.34 12.59 10.72
N GLY A 24 -3.26 13.27 11.10
CA GLY A 24 -2.32 12.79 12.08
C GLY A 24 -1.10 12.06 11.49
N ARG A 25 -0.92 12.09 10.18
CA ARG A 25 0.19 11.39 9.52
C ARG A 25 1.00 12.36 8.66
N PRO A 26 2.08 12.92 9.21
CA PRO A 26 2.95 13.79 8.42
C PRO A 26 3.67 12.99 7.33
N VAL A 27 3.61 13.50 6.11
CA VAL A 27 4.30 12.92 4.95
C VAL A 27 5.02 14.03 4.19
N CYS A 28 6.12 13.69 3.54
CA CYS A 28 6.82 14.65 2.70
C CYS A 28 6.24 14.62 1.27
N TYR A 29 6.49 15.68 0.53
CA TYR A 29 6.02 15.82 -0.83
C TYR A 29 6.51 14.68 -1.74
N ARG A 30 7.76 14.27 -1.55
CA ARG A 30 8.36 13.17 -2.32
C ARG A 30 7.61 11.85 -2.11
N THR A 31 7.15 11.60 -0.89
CA THR A 31 6.36 10.41 -0.58
C THR A 31 5.03 10.42 -1.33
N ILE A 32 4.36 11.57 -1.39
CA ILE A 32 3.09 11.69 -2.12
C ILE A 32 3.31 11.49 -3.62
N LEU A 33 4.37 12.06 -4.19
CA LEU A 33 4.73 11.84 -5.59
C LEU A 33 4.95 10.36 -5.89
N ARG A 34 5.61 9.65 -4.98
CA ARG A 34 5.83 8.23 -5.11
C ARG A 34 4.52 7.44 -5.10
N TRP A 35 3.59 7.83 -4.24
CA TRP A 35 2.26 7.20 -4.19
C TRP A 35 1.50 7.38 -5.50
N CYS A 36 1.70 8.51 -6.18
CA CYS A 36 1.06 8.79 -7.46
C CYS A 36 1.68 8.04 -8.62
N SER A 37 3.00 7.85 -8.60
CA SER A 37 3.75 7.26 -9.71
C SER A 37 3.92 5.75 -9.58
N GLU A 38 4.38 5.29 -8.42
CA GLU A 38 4.67 3.88 -8.18
C GLU A 38 3.59 3.20 -7.35
N GLY A 39 2.96 3.95 -6.45
CA GLY A 39 1.99 3.42 -5.50
C GLY A 39 2.66 2.63 -4.39
N LEU A 40 1.85 1.88 -3.67
CA LEU A 40 2.27 0.98 -2.60
C LEU A 40 1.78 -0.44 -2.91
N TYR A 41 2.34 -1.44 -2.23
CA TYR A 41 1.97 -2.84 -2.39
C TYR A 41 2.09 -3.30 -3.85
N GLU A 42 3.23 -3.00 -4.48
CA GLU A 42 3.52 -3.39 -5.88
C GLU A 42 2.53 -2.81 -6.88
N GLY A 43 2.06 -1.58 -6.65
CA GLY A 43 1.13 -0.89 -7.53
C GLY A 43 -0.33 -1.24 -7.31
N ARG A 44 -0.66 -2.05 -6.31
CA ARG A 44 -2.07 -2.37 -6.00
C ARG A 44 -2.81 -1.20 -5.36
N ALA A 45 -2.09 -0.30 -4.70
CA ALA A 45 -2.63 0.93 -4.14
C ALA A 45 -1.88 2.11 -4.75
N VAL A 46 -2.55 2.86 -5.61
CA VAL A 46 -1.98 4.04 -6.28
C VAL A 46 -2.90 5.22 -6.03
N LEU A 47 -2.33 6.35 -5.65
CA LEU A 47 -3.10 7.58 -5.47
C LEU A 47 -3.50 8.14 -6.83
N ALA A 48 -4.81 8.20 -7.07
CA ALA A 48 -5.34 8.74 -8.31
C ALA A 48 -5.08 10.24 -8.40
N THR A 49 -4.63 10.70 -9.54
CA THR A 49 -4.36 12.10 -9.81
C THR A 49 -4.82 12.45 -11.22
N THR A 50 -5.02 13.74 -11.46
CA THR A 50 -5.28 14.27 -12.79
C THR A 50 -4.29 15.39 -13.07
N MET A 51 -3.98 15.61 -14.32
CA MET A 51 -3.05 16.67 -14.74
C MET A 51 -3.84 17.86 -15.28
N LEU A 52 -3.50 19.04 -14.77
CA LEU A 52 -3.98 20.30 -15.33
C LEU A 52 -2.74 21.08 -15.77
N GLY A 53 -2.42 20.98 -17.07
CA GLY A 53 -1.15 21.48 -17.56
C GLY A 53 0.01 20.72 -16.91
N ARG A 54 0.85 21.43 -16.17
CA ARG A 54 1.98 20.86 -15.45
C ARG A 54 1.66 20.54 -14.00
N LEU A 55 0.45 20.92 -13.54
CA LEU A 55 0.03 20.68 -12.16
C LEU A 55 -0.62 19.30 -12.03
N ARG A 56 -0.16 18.54 -11.06
CA ARG A 56 -0.79 17.27 -10.68
C ARG A 56 -1.77 17.56 -9.55
N LEU A 57 -3.02 17.16 -9.74
CA LEU A 57 -4.10 17.39 -8.79
C LEU A 57 -4.70 16.09 -8.31
N THR A 58 -5.16 16.08 -7.07
CA THR A 58 -5.88 14.95 -6.48
C THR A 58 -7.12 15.50 -5.76
N THR A 59 -7.90 14.60 -5.15
CA THR A 59 -9.07 14.98 -4.36
C THR A 59 -9.02 14.24 -3.01
N ARG A 60 -9.76 14.73 -2.04
CA ARG A 60 -9.90 14.04 -0.75
C ARG A 60 -10.46 12.64 -0.93
N ARG A 61 -11.43 12.49 -1.82
CA ARG A 61 -12.02 11.19 -2.13
C ARG A 61 -10.96 10.20 -2.62
N TRP A 62 -10.09 10.62 -3.54
CA TRP A 62 -9.02 9.78 -4.06
C TRP A 62 -7.98 9.45 -3.00
N ILE A 63 -7.69 10.38 -2.10
CA ILE A 63 -6.79 10.14 -0.96
C ILE A 63 -7.41 9.10 -0.02
N ASP A 64 -8.69 9.25 0.31
CA ASP A 64 -9.39 8.32 1.19
C ASP A 64 -9.49 6.93 0.56
N GLU A 65 -9.80 6.86 -0.74
CA GLU A 65 -9.82 5.61 -1.50
C GLU A 65 -8.44 4.93 -1.52
N PHE A 66 -7.39 5.74 -1.67
CA PHE A 66 -6.01 5.24 -1.63
C PHE A 66 -5.70 4.61 -0.27
N PHE A 67 -6.06 5.27 0.83
CA PHE A 67 -5.84 4.73 2.16
C PHE A 67 -6.68 3.48 2.42
N ASP A 68 -7.91 3.43 1.91
CA ASP A 68 -8.75 2.23 2.00
C ASP A 68 -8.12 1.07 1.23
N ALA A 69 -7.60 1.32 0.04
CA ALA A 69 -6.89 0.32 -0.75
C ALA A 69 -5.64 -0.17 -0.01
N CYS A 70 -4.90 0.73 0.64
CA CYS A 70 -3.75 0.36 1.46
C CYS A 70 -4.14 -0.54 2.63
N ARG A 71 -5.25 -0.23 3.30
CA ARG A 71 -5.75 -1.06 4.41
C ARG A 71 -6.14 -2.45 3.94
N GLU A 72 -6.80 -2.56 2.80
CA GLU A 72 -7.18 -3.84 2.23
C GLU A 72 -5.95 -4.67 1.83
N CYS A 73 -4.96 -4.04 1.20
CA CYS A 73 -3.71 -4.70 0.87
C CYS A 73 -2.97 -5.17 2.13
N TYR A 74 -2.95 -4.35 3.15
CA TYR A 74 -2.34 -4.69 4.43
C TYR A 74 -3.04 -5.88 5.08
N ARG A 75 -4.38 -5.89 5.08
CA ARG A 75 -5.16 -7.02 5.60
C ARG A 75 -4.87 -8.31 4.83
N ALA A 76 -4.84 -8.22 3.50
CA ALA A 76 -4.57 -9.37 2.66
C ALA A 76 -3.18 -9.95 2.94
N GLU A 77 -2.16 -9.09 3.05
CA GLU A 77 -0.80 -9.52 3.39
C GLU A 77 -0.73 -10.12 4.78
N ARG A 78 -1.44 -9.53 5.74
CA ARG A 78 -1.48 -10.03 7.10
C ARG A 78 -2.17 -11.40 7.18
N GLN A 79 -3.28 -11.58 6.47
CA GLN A 79 -3.95 -12.87 6.38
C GLN A 79 -3.07 -13.92 5.72
N ALA A 80 -2.38 -13.55 4.64
CA ALA A 80 -1.43 -14.45 3.99
C ALA A 80 -0.28 -14.81 4.93
N ALA A 81 0.21 -13.86 5.71
CA ALA A 81 1.27 -14.10 6.68
C ALA A 81 0.79 -15.01 7.83
N GLU A 82 -0.46 -14.85 8.27
CA GLU A 82 -1.06 -15.71 9.29
C GLU A 82 -1.33 -17.12 8.76
N ALA A 83 -1.67 -17.25 7.48
CA ALA A 83 -1.86 -18.55 6.82
C ALA A 83 -0.54 -19.26 6.57
N LEU A 84 0.58 -18.54 6.53
CA LEU A 84 1.91 -19.13 6.37
C LEU A 84 2.43 -19.61 7.72
N PRO A 85 3.13 -20.78 7.76
CA PRO A 85 3.76 -21.23 8.99
C PRO A 85 4.79 -20.21 9.47
N SER A 86 4.95 -20.13 10.81
CA SER A 86 5.94 -19.23 11.41
C SER A 86 7.34 -19.54 10.87
N PRO A 87 8.30 -18.61 10.96
CA PRO A 87 9.68 -18.89 10.55
C PRO A 87 10.27 -20.11 11.22
N ARG A 88 9.91 -20.37 12.49
CA ARG A 88 10.34 -21.57 13.20
C ARG A 88 9.76 -22.84 12.59
N ASP A 89 8.49 -22.81 12.23
CA ASP A 89 7.83 -23.95 11.58
C ASP A 89 8.40 -24.20 10.19
N ARG A 90 8.72 -23.15 9.45
CA ARG A 90 9.40 -23.28 8.15
C ARG A 90 10.75 -23.94 8.31
N GLN A 91 11.53 -23.54 9.30
CA GLN A 91 12.84 -24.13 9.56
C GLN A 91 12.70 -25.58 9.97
N ARG A 92 11.74 -25.93 10.81
CA ARG A 92 11.46 -27.31 11.19
C ARG A 92 11.12 -28.18 9.99
N ARG A 93 10.24 -27.69 9.12
CA ARG A 93 9.85 -28.40 7.89
C ARG A 93 11.02 -28.58 6.95
N LEU A 94 11.84 -27.56 6.78
CA LEU A 94 13.05 -27.64 5.96
C LEU A 94 14.05 -28.63 6.52
N ARG A 95 14.26 -28.64 7.84
CA ARG A 95 15.16 -29.61 8.52
C ARG A 95 14.62 -31.01 8.36
N ALA A 96 13.33 -31.22 8.55
CA ALA A 96 12.70 -32.52 8.38
C ALA A 96 12.85 -33.03 6.95
N ALA A 97 12.62 -32.14 5.95
CA ALA A 97 12.80 -32.47 4.54
C ALA A 97 14.26 -32.82 4.23
N ARG A 98 15.21 -32.07 4.77
CA ARG A 98 16.66 -32.38 4.61
C ARG A 98 17.03 -33.71 5.23
N ARG A 99 16.51 -34.04 6.39
CA ARG A 99 16.76 -35.34 7.03
C ARG A 99 16.24 -36.49 6.18
N LYS A 100 15.02 -36.36 5.63
CA LYS A 100 14.45 -37.32 4.71
C LYS A 100 15.29 -37.49 3.45
N LEU A 101 15.74 -36.40 2.86
CA LEU A 101 16.58 -36.39 1.67
C LEU A 101 17.94 -37.04 1.96
N THR A 102 18.52 -36.72 3.09
CA THR A 102 19.82 -37.32 3.51
C THR A 102 19.65 -38.80 3.77
N ALA A 103 18.57 -39.23 4.42
CA ALA A 103 18.31 -40.64 4.67
C ALA A 103 18.05 -41.42 3.39
N MET A 104 17.39 -40.79 2.37
CA MET A 104 17.16 -41.41 1.08
C MET A 104 18.39 -41.35 0.16
N GLY A 105 19.22 -40.32 0.30
CA GLY A 105 20.40 -40.13 -0.54
C GLY A 105 21.65 -40.81 0.00
N GLY A 106 21.60 -41.33 1.19
CA GLY A 106 22.72 -42.00 1.82
C GLY A 106 22.90 -43.46 1.43
N MET A 107 22.20 -43.90 0.43
CA MET A 107 22.36 -45.26 -0.10
C MET A 107 23.37 -45.31 -1.22
#